data_4b944112e831c78df8b3149d07ba24db
#
_entry.id   4b944112e831c78df8b3149d07ba24db
#
_cell.length_a   1.000
_cell.length_b   1.000
_cell.length_c   1.000
_cell.angle_alpha   90.00
_cell.angle_beta   90.00
_cell.angle_gamma   90.00
#
_symmetry.space_group_name_H-M   'P 1'
#
loop_
_entity.id
_entity.type
_entity.pdbx_description
1 polymer ?
#
loop_
_entity_poly.entity_id
_entity_poly.type
_entity_poly.pdbx_seq_one_letter_code
_entity_poly.pdbx_strand_id
1 'polypeptide(L)'
;LKQETMDFITVCETYFFRELEQLKDVIFYIKSLDRPVNVLCAPCSSGEEVYSLAILASENFVKGMNIVGIDINKKMIDKCNEMIYSERSVSRLNTMQKTRYFDVKDRMYHLKKETLACRCRFDLCNVFDDSLFKFGKFDVIFSRNMMIYFDQDFKIRLMERFYRILNKEGRIYPGKSDLVPETAYFEKNFSAGGVYYSKVD
;
A
#
# COMPACT_ATOMS: atom_id res chain seq x y z
N LEU A 1 17.02 10.07 -12.93
CA LEU A 1 17.16 8.68 -13.39
C LEU A 1 16.23 8.49 -14.58
N LYS A 2 16.76 8.04 -15.74
CA LYS A 2 15.97 7.80 -16.94
C LYS A 2 14.99 6.64 -16.70
N GLN A 3 13.79 6.72 -17.29
CA GLN A 3 12.71 5.71 -17.19
C GLN A 3 13.23 4.27 -17.42
N GLU A 4 14.14 4.10 -18.38
CA GLU A 4 14.77 2.81 -18.71
C GLU A 4 15.61 2.20 -17.58
N THR A 5 16.18 3.02 -16.71
CA THR A 5 16.98 2.54 -15.56
C THR A 5 16.10 2.06 -14.41
N MET A 6 14.88 2.60 -14.29
CA MET A 6 13.92 2.20 -13.27
C MET A 6 13.23 0.85 -13.58
N ASP A 7 13.05 0.52 -14.85
CA ASP A 7 12.49 -0.79 -15.26
C ASP A 7 13.39 -1.98 -14.85
N PHE A 8 14.69 -1.76 -14.63
CA PHE A 8 15.64 -2.78 -14.20
C PHE A 8 15.75 -2.96 -12.68
N ILE A 9 15.33 -1.98 -11.88
CA ILE A 9 15.53 -2.00 -10.43
C ILE A 9 14.35 -2.67 -9.69
N THR A 10 13.20 -2.79 -10.32
CA THR A 10 12.01 -3.35 -9.70
C THR A 10 11.89 -4.86 -9.91
N VAL A 11 12.75 -5.65 -9.28
CA VAL A 11 12.37 -7.03 -8.94
C VAL A 11 11.35 -6.95 -7.82
N CYS A 12 10.15 -6.52 -8.17
CA CYS A 12 9.03 -6.44 -7.24
C CYS A 12 8.49 -7.84 -7.01
N GLU A 13 9.09 -8.59 -6.10
CA GLU A 13 8.42 -9.76 -5.56
C GLU A 13 7.27 -9.26 -4.67
N THR A 14 6.06 -9.26 -5.21
CA THR A 14 4.83 -8.91 -4.50
C THR A 14 3.87 -10.09 -4.52
N TYR A 15 3.13 -10.26 -3.43
CA TYR A 15 2.10 -11.28 -3.28
C TYR A 15 1.08 -10.85 -2.23
N PHE A 16 -0.12 -11.43 -2.30
CA PHE A 16 -1.18 -11.16 -1.32
C PHE A 16 -0.73 -11.52 0.10
N PHE A 17 -1.10 -10.69 1.05
CA PHE A 17 -0.81 -10.85 2.49
C PHE A 17 0.69 -10.88 2.84
N ARG A 18 1.52 -10.21 2.02
CA ARG A 18 2.91 -9.96 2.41
C ARG A 18 2.95 -9.15 3.70
N GLU A 19 3.71 -9.64 4.69
CA GLU A 19 3.76 -9.03 6.03
C GLU A 19 2.36 -8.88 6.68
N LEU A 20 1.59 -9.95 6.67
CA LEU A 20 0.18 -10.00 7.08
C LEU A 20 -0.08 -9.36 8.45
N GLU A 21 0.81 -9.53 9.42
CA GLU A 21 0.61 -8.98 10.77
C GLU A 21 0.61 -7.44 10.76
N GLN A 22 1.41 -6.81 9.89
CA GLN A 22 1.37 -5.37 9.70
C GLN A 22 0.03 -4.93 9.08
N LEU A 23 -0.46 -5.66 8.10
CA LEU A 23 -1.76 -5.36 7.48
C LEU A 23 -2.92 -5.48 8.48
N LYS A 24 -2.89 -6.49 9.35
CA LYS A 24 -3.89 -6.67 10.43
C LYS A 24 -3.84 -5.51 11.44
N ASP A 25 -2.65 -5.11 11.84
CA ASP A 25 -2.43 -3.98 12.74
C ASP A 25 -3.04 -2.69 12.18
N VAL A 26 -2.84 -2.44 10.90
CA VAL A 26 -3.43 -1.29 10.21
C VAL A 26 -4.95 -1.37 10.19
N ILE A 27 -5.53 -2.52 9.89
CA ILE A 27 -6.99 -2.68 9.91
C ILE A 27 -7.55 -2.42 11.32
N PHE A 28 -6.85 -2.89 12.36
CA PHE A 28 -7.23 -2.62 13.74
C PHE A 28 -7.17 -1.11 14.06
N TYR A 29 -6.09 -0.44 13.64
CA TYR A 29 -5.96 1.02 13.78
C TYR A 29 -7.07 1.77 13.03
N ILE A 30 -7.34 1.42 11.78
CA ILE A 30 -8.39 2.05 10.98
C ILE A 30 -9.77 1.91 11.66
N LYS A 31 -10.07 0.75 12.21
CA LYS A 31 -11.32 0.53 12.96
C LYS A 31 -11.43 1.42 14.20
N SER A 32 -10.31 1.71 14.87
CA SER A 32 -10.30 2.57 16.06
C SER A 32 -10.62 4.04 15.76
N LEU A 33 -10.46 4.46 14.51
CA LEU A 33 -10.75 5.83 14.09
C LEU A 33 -12.27 6.12 13.97
N ASP A 34 -13.09 5.08 13.81
CA ASP A 34 -14.56 5.14 13.69
C ASP A 34 -15.10 6.24 12.75
N ARG A 35 -14.41 6.42 11.63
CA ARG A 35 -14.76 7.38 10.56
C ARG A 35 -14.24 6.89 9.21
N PRO A 36 -14.71 7.47 8.09
CA PRO A 36 -14.12 7.20 6.80
C PRO A 36 -12.62 7.51 6.78
N VAL A 37 -11.83 6.64 6.12
CA VAL A 37 -10.37 6.75 6.04
C VAL A 37 -9.87 6.66 4.61
N ASN A 38 -8.78 7.38 4.35
CA ASN A 38 -8.06 7.34 3.09
C ASN A 38 -6.69 6.69 3.31
N VAL A 39 -6.39 5.69 2.50
CA VAL A 39 -5.13 4.95 2.54
C VAL A 39 -4.38 5.15 1.23
N LEU A 40 -3.08 5.41 1.31
CA LEU A 40 -2.17 5.46 0.16
C LEU A 40 -1.22 4.26 0.20
N CYS A 41 -1.09 3.55 -0.90
CA CYS A 41 -0.02 2.59 -1.15
C CYS A 41 0.93 3.15 -2.21
N ALA A 42 2.17 3.41 -1.85
CA ALA A 42 3.18 4.04 -2.69
C ALA A 42 4.59 3.43 -2.43
N PRO A 43 5.08 2.58 -3.32
CA PRO A 43 4.50 2.11 -4.59
C PRO A 43 3.46 1.01 -4.38
N CYS A 44 2.48 0.89 -5.27
CA CYS A 44 1.47 -0.16 -5.20
C CYS A 44 1.82 -1.43 -6.01
N SER A 45 2.88 -1.38 -6.82
CA SER A 45 3.25 -2.47 -7.72
C SER A 45 2.05 -3.00 -8.52
N SER A 46 1.86 -4.32 -8.61
CA SER A 46 0.72 -4.94 -9.32
C SER A 46 -0.58 -5.05 -8.48
N GLY A 47 -0.65 -4.37 -7.33
CA GLY A 47 -1.89 -4.17 -6.57
C GLY A 47 -2.16 -5.16 -5.45
N GLU A 48 -1.32 -6.18 -5.24
CA GLU A 48 -1.52 -7.21 -4.22
C GLU A 48 -1.65 -6.63 -2.81
N GLU A 49 -0.87 -5.58 -2.49
CA GLU A 49 -0.96 -4.89 -1.19
C GLU A 49 -2.30 -4.17 -1.02
N VAL A 50 -2.71 -3.41 -2.02
CA VAL A 50 -3.98 -2.67 -2.03
C VAL A 50 -5.15 -3.62 -1.86
N TYR A 51 -5.17 -4.70 -2.63
CA TYR A 51 -6.25 -5.68 -2.56
C TYR A 51 -6.18 -6.56 -1.31
N SER A 52 -5.01 -6.79 -0.75
CA SER A 52 -4.88 -7.43 0.56
C SER A 52 -5.55 -6.62 1.66
N LEU A 53 -5.34 -5.31 1.68
CA LEU A 53 -6.02 -4.40 2.59
C LEU A 53 -7.52 -4.39 2.37
N ALA A 54 -7.97 -4.38 1.11
CA ALA A 54 -9.39 -4.40 0.76
C ALA A 54 -10.08 -5.70 1.20
N ILE A 55 -9.41 -6.85 1.05
CA ILE A 55 -9.90 -8.14 1.54
C ILE A 55 -10.01 -8.12 3.07
N LEU A 56 -8.95 -7.72 3.77
CA LEU A 56 -8.96 -7.65 5.23
C LEU A 56 -10.01 -6.65 5.76
N ALA A 57 -10.19 -5.51 5.09
CA ALA A 57 -11.24 -4.56 5.43
C ALA A 57 -12.64 -5.18 5.30
N SER A 58 -12.88 -5.96 4.24
CA SER A 58 -14.14 -6.67 4.03
C SER A 58 -14.38 -7.73 5.09
N GLU A 59 -13.36 -8.52 5.45
CA GLU A 59 -13.44 -9.56 6.49
C GLU A 59 -13.65 -8.97 7.89
N ASN A 60 -13.18 -7.75 8.12
CA ASN A 60 -13.28 -7.05 9.41
C ASN A 60 -14.41 -6.01 9.46
N PHE A 61 -15.29 -5.98 8.44
CA PHE A 61 -16.44 -5.07 8.36
C PHE A 61 -16.06 -3.57 8.46
N VAL A 62 -14.90 -3.20 7.92
CA VAL A 62 -14.47 -1.80 7.85
C VAL A 62 -15.31 -1.07 6.82
N LYS A 63 -15.91 0.06 7.20
CA LYS A 63 -16.73 0.88 6.32
C LYS A 63 -16.01 2.18 5.96
N GLY A 64 -16.30 2.70 4.76
CA GLY A 64 -15.83 4.02 4.36
C GLY A 64 -14.32 4.11 4.08
N MET A 65 -13.66 2.99 3.78
CA MET A 65 -12.23 2.96 3.44
C MET A 65 -12.04 3.19 1.95
N ASN A 66 -11.21 4.15 1.59
CA ASN A 66 -10.77 4.41 0.22
C ASN A 66 -9.26 4.14 0.14
N ILE A 67 -8.83 3.37 -0.84
CA ILE A 67 -7.42 3.06 -1.06
C ILE A 67 -6.99 3.60 -2.42
N VAL A 68 -5.93 4.39 -2.41
CA VAL A 68 -5.25 4.88 -3.61
C VAL A 68 -3.92 4.15 -3.72
N GLY A 69 -3.71 3.44 -4.80
CA GLY A 69 -2.42 2.86 -5.17
C GLY A 69 -1.75 3.75 -6.21
N ILE A 70 -0.50 4.11 -6.00
CA ILE A 70 0.29 4.82 -7.01
C ILE A 70 1.56 4.05 -7.32
N ASP A 71 1.97 4.11 -8.57
CA ASP A 71 3.24 3.56 -9.03
C ASP A 71 3.78 4.40 -10.19
N ILE A 72 5.09 4.41 -10.38
CA ILE A 72 5.75 5.07 -11.49
C ILE A 72 5.70 4.23 -12.78
N ASN A 73 5.48 2.93 -12.64
CA ASN A 73 5.46 1.99 -13.75
C ASN A 73 4.03 1.76 -14.25
N LYS A 74 3.76 2.26 -15.47
CA LYS A 74 2.44 2.10 -16.10
C LYS A 74 1.99 0.64 -16.22
N LYS A 75 2.91 -0.30 -16.50
CA LYS A 75 2.58 -1.73 -16.61
C LYS A 75 2.05 -2.29 -15.28
N MET A 76 2.55 -1.77 -14.14
CA MET A 76 2.05 -2.17 -12.82
C MET A 76 0.63 -1.64 -12.60
N ILE A 77 0.38 -0.38 -12.95
CA ILE A 77 -0.97 0.21 -12.88
C ILE A 77 -1.96 -0.55 -13.78
N ASP A 78 -1.55 -0.93 -14.98
CA ASP A 78 -2.39 -1.71 -15.88
C ASP A 78 -2.75 -3.07 -15.24
N LYS A 79 -1.78 -3.79 -14.66
CA LYS A 79 -2.01 -5.04 -13.93
C LYS A 79 -2.94 -4.88 -12.72
N CYS A 80 -2.80 -3.78 -11.97
CA CYS A 80 -3.75 -3.48 -10.89
C CYS A 80 -5.20 -3.44 -11.40
N ASN A 81 -5.42 -2.81 -12.55
CA ASN A 81 -6.75 -2.66 -13.13
C ASN A 81 -7.26 -3.94 -13.81
N GLU A 82 -6.37 -4.79 -14.30
CA GLU A 82 -6.73 -6.12 -14.85
C GLU A 82 -7.24 -7.06 -13.76
N MET A 83 -6.73 -6.95 -12.53
CA MET A 83 -7.11 -7.78 -11.38
C MET A 83 -6.93 -9.28 -11.61
N ILE A 84 -5.90 -9.68 -12.38
CA ILE A 84 -5.60 -11.07 -12.74
C ILE A 84 -4.27 -11.47 -12.15
N TYR A 85 -4.26 -12.53 -11.35
CA TYR A 85 -3.11 -12.93 -10.54
C TYR A 85 -2.73 -14.40 -10.75
N SER A 86 -1.46 -14.72 -10.59
CA SER A 86 -0.95 -16.09 -10.64
C SER A 86 -1.21 -16.84 -9.32
N GLU A 87 -1.11 -18.17 -9.36
CA GLU A 87 -1.12 -19.01 -8.15
C GLU A 87 -0.05 -18.57 -7.11
N ARG A 88 1.13 -18.17 -7.58
CA ARG A 88 2.20 -17.66 -6.70
C ARG A 88 1.76 -16.40 -5.95
N SER A 89 1.09 -15.49 -6.63
CA SER A 89 0.61 -14.23 -6.06
C SER A 89 -0.39 -14.47 -4.93
N VAL A 90 -1.28 -15.45 -5.08
CA VAL A 90 -2.35 -15.78 -4.11
C VAL A 90 -1.96 -16.91 -3.13
N SER A 91 -0.69 -17.33 -3.11
CA SER A 91 -0.24 -18.51 -2.35
C SER A 91 -0.44 -18.39 -0.83
N ARG A 92 -0.51 -17.18 -0.29
CA ARG A 92 -0.75 -16.91 1.15
C ARG A 92 -2.22 -16.82 1.52
N LEU A 93 -3.13 -16.81 0.55
CA LEU A 93 -4.56 -16.84 0.80
C LEU A 93 -4.99 -18.28 1.14
N ASN A 94 -5.87 -18.42 2.12
CA ASN A 94 -6.49 -19.71 2.41
C ASN A 94 -7.58 -20.04 1.37
N THR A 95 -8.06 -21.28 1.39
CA THR A 95 -9.07 -21.77 0.42
C THR A 95 -10.37 -20.95 0.46
N MET A 96 -10.83 -20.56 1.65
CA MET A 96 -12.05 -19.76 1.78
C MET A 96 -11.89 -18.39 1.15
N GLN A 97 -10.73 -17.71 1.36
CA GLN A 97 -10.42 -16.43 0.75
C GLN A 97 -10.31 -16.52 -0.75
N LYS A 98 -9.60 -17.53 -1.27
CA LYS A 98 -9.52 -17.79 -2.73
C LYS A 98 -10.91 -17.95 -3.33
N THR A 99 -11.75 -18.80 -2.76
CA THR A 99 -13.11 -19.04 -3.25
C THR A 99 -14.01 -17.81 -3.17
N ARG A 100 -13.91 -17.06 -2.06
CA ARG A 100 -14.74 -15.87 -1.84
C ARG A 100 -14.38 -14.72 -2.75
N TYR A 101 -13.10 -14.45 -2.91
CA TYR A 101 -12.61 -13.22 -3.55
C TYR A 101 -12.14 -13.41 -4.99
N PHE A 102 -12.00 -14.64 -5.47
CA PHE A 102 -11.50 -14.89 -6.82
C PHE A 102 -12.31 -15.91 -7.57
N ASP A 103 -12.40 -15.72 -8.89
CA ASP A 103 -12.78 -16.75 -9.84
C ASP A 103 -11.52 -17.30 -10.50
N VAL A 104 -11.47 -18.63 -10.71
CA VAL A 104 -10.33 -19.26 -11.38
C VAL A 104 -10.70 -19.53 -12.83
N LYS A 105 -9.90 -18.95 -13.73
CA LYS A 105 -10.03 -19.15 -15.18
C LYS A 105 -8.65 -19.30 -15.79
N ASP A 106 -8.44 -20.29 -16.63
CA ASP A 106 -7.16 -20.56 -17.31
C ASP A 106 -5.95 -20.60 -16.36
N ARG A 107 -6.12 -21.19 -15.16
CA ARG A 107 -5.15 -21.24 -14.06
C ARG A 107 -4.75 -19.87 -13.49
N MET A 108 -5.52 -18.83 -13.78
CA MET A 108 -5.35 -17.49 -13.24
C MET A 108 -6.50 -17.14 -12.28
N TYR A 109 -6.21 -16.31 -11.32
CA TYR A 109 -7.12 -15.85 -10.27
C TYR A 109 -7.62 -14.45 -10.61
N HIS A 110 -8.90 -14.34 -10.95
CA HIS A 110 -9.57 -13.09 -11.28
C HIS A 110 -10.25 -12.55 -10.03
N LEU A 111 -9.79 -11.42 -9.52
CA LEU A 111 -10.36 -10.81 -8.31
C LEU A 111 -11.77 -10.30 -8.59
N LYS A 112 -12.71 -10.66 -7.74
CA LYS A 112 -14.12 -10.22 -7.79
C LYS A 112 -14.27 -8.89 -7.06
N LYS A 113 -14.22 -7.79 -7.80
CA LYS A 113 -14.26 -6.42 -7.27
C LYS A 113 -15.50 -6.17 -6.40
N GLU A 114 -16.63 -6.73 -6.76
CA GLU A 114 -17.91 -6.61 -6.07
C GLU A 114 -17.93 -7.22 -4.66
N THR A 115 -16.94 -8.05 -4.33
CA THR A 115 -16.80 -8.66 -3.00
C THR A 115 -16.06 -7.76 -2.01
N LEU A 116 -15.46 -6.67 -2.49
CA LEU A 116 -14.66 -5.77 -1.68
C LEU A 116 -15.51 -4.65 -1.10
N ALA A 117 -15.37 -4.40 0.21
CA ALA A 117 -16.09 -3.34 0.93
C ALA A 117 -15.50 -1.93 0.72
N CYS A 118 -14.34 -1.82 0.08
CA CYS A 118 -13.62 -0.56 -0.12
C CYS A 118 -13.52 -0.16 -1.58
N ARG A 119 -13.33 1.14 -1.80
CA ARG A 119 -12.97 1.66 -3.12
C ARG A 119 -11.46 1.60 -3.29
N CYS A 120 -11.00 0.95 -4.38
CA CYS A 120 -9.61 0.93 -4.79
C CYS A 120 -9.46 1.69 -6.10
N ARG A 121 -8.48 2.59 -6.15
CA ARG A 121 -8.13 3.38 -7.33
C ARG A 121 -6.62 3.31 -7.55
N PHE A 122 -6.20 3.29 -8.81
CA PHE A 122 -4.79 3.21 -9.19
C PHE A 122 -4.44 4.32 -10.16
N ASP A 123 -3.33 5.01 -9.90
CA ASP A 123 -2.88 6.12 -10.70
C ASP A 123 -1.36 6.06 -10.96
N LEU A 124 -0.97 6.43 -12.18
CA LEU A 124 0.43 6.61 -12.53
C LEU A 124 0.94 7.89 -11.87
N CYS A 125 1.85 7.78 -10.92
CA CYS A 125 2.37 8.93 -10.21
C CYS A 125 3.77 8.65 -9.67
N ASN A 126 4.68 9.60 -9.87
CA ASN A 126 5.94 9.61 -9.15
C ASN A 126 5.76 10.33 -7.80
N VAL A 127 6.16 9.69 -6.71
CA VAL A 127 6.07 10.29 -5.35
C VAL A 127 6.83 11.61 -5.20
N PHE A 128 7.78 11.90 -6.10
CA PHE A 128 8.54 13.15 -6.12
C PHE A 128 7.91 14.24 -6.99
N ASP A 129 6.84 13.94 -7.74
CA ASP A 129 6.11 14.94 -8.52
C ASP A 129 5.04 15.63 -7.68
N ASP A 130 4.74 16.89 -7.99
CA ASP A 130 3.73 17.66 -7.27
C ASP A 130 2.29 17.17 -7.55
N SER A 131 2.12 16.31 -8.54
CA SER A 131 0.87 15.58 -8.76
C SER A 131 0.46 14.72 -7.55
N LEU A 132 1.41 14.29 -6.70
CA LEU A 132 1.13 13.59 -5.45
C LEU A 132 0.18 14.40 -4.53
N PHE A 133 0.33 15.71 -4.48
CA PHE A 133 -0.49 16.57 -3.60
C PHE A 133 -1.94 16.72 -4.07
N LYS A 134 -2.25 16.36 -5.31
CA LYS A 134 -3.61 16.39 -5.86
C LYS A 134 -4.50 15.25 -5.32
N PHE A 135 -3.91 14.21 -4.75
CA PHE A 135 -4.67 13.12 -4.14
C PHE A 135 -5.28 13.47 -2.78
N GLY A 136 -4.93 14.63 -2.20
CA GLY A 136 -5.44 15.09 -0.92
C GLY A 136 -4.66 14.55 0.28
N LYS A 137 -5.37 14.28 1.37
CA LYS A 137 -4.79 13.82 2.63
C LYS A 137 -5.14 12.38 2.92
N PHE A 138 -4.21 11.69 3.60
CA PHE A 138 -4.33 10.28 3.95
C PHE A 138 -4.23 10.07 5.46
N ASP A 139 -4.90 9.05 5.96
CA ASP A 139 -4.82 8.60 7.35
C ASP A 139 -3.74 7.53 7.52
N VAL A 140 -3.49 6.78 6.45
CA VAL A 140 -2.46 5.74 6.40
C VAL A 140 -1.70 5.85 5.08
N ILE A 141 -0.38 5.75 5.17
CA ILE A 141 0.51 5.61 4.01
C ILE A 141 1.31 4.31 4.18
N PHE A 142 1.16 3.41 3.21
CA PHE A 142 2.07 2.30 3.03
C PHE A 142 3.18 2.70 2.05
N SER A 143 4.42 2.64 2.51
CA SER A 143 5.59 2.83 1.65
C SER A 143 6.56 1.69 1.91
N ARG A 144 6.33 0.58 1.23
CA ARG A 144 7.01 -0.67 1.51
C ARG A 144 7.95 -1.05 0.39
N ASN A 145 9.17 -1.45 0.76
CA ASN A 145 10.21 -1.95 -0.15
C ASN A 145 10.59 -0.95 -1.26
N MET A 146 10.49 0.35 -0.98
CA MET A 146 10.89 1.42 -1.89
C MET A 146 12.14 2.15 -1.40
N MET A 147 12.24 2.45 -0.10
CA MET A 147 13.34 3.24 0.46
C MET A 147 14.69 2.51 0.39
N ILE A 148 14.69 1.20 0.25
CA ILE A 148 15.92 0.40 0.05
C ILE A 148 16.72 0.81 -1.19
N TYR A 149 16.08 1.48 -2.17
CA TYR A 149 16.70 1.94 -3.41
C TYR A 149 17.18 3.40 -3.36
N PHE A 150 16.91 4.13 -2.26
CA PHE A 150 17.18 5.55 -2.14
C PHE A 150 18.39 5.83 -1.24
N ASP A 151 19.17 6.84 -1.63
CA ASP A 151 20.12 7.47 -0.71
C ASP A 151 19.40 8.26 0.40
N GLN A 152 20.17 8.76 1.36
CA GLN A 152 19.64 9.44 2.54
C GLN A 152 18.84 10.69 2.20
N ASP A 153 19.31 11.50 1.24
CA ASP A 153 18.67 12.75 0.86
C ASP A 153 17.30 12.51 0.20
N PHE A 154 17.21 11.49 -0.67
CA PHE A 154 15.95 11.10 -1.27
C PHE A 154 14.95 10.54 -0.23
N LYS A 155 15.42 9.78 0.76
CA LYS A 155 14.58 9.30 1.86
C LYS A 155 14.01 10.45 2.69
N ILE A 156 14.84 11.43 3.06
CA ILE A 156 14.40 12.62 3.80
C ILE A 156 13.35 13.39 3.00
N ARG A 157 13.62 13.67 1.73
CA ARG A 157 12.64 14.33 0.84
C ARG A 157 11.33 13.57 0.70
N LEU A 158 11.38 12.22 0.64
CA LEU A 158 10.18 11.40 0.61
C LEU A 158 9.36 11.56 1.90
N MET A 159 10.02 11.52 3.06
CA MET A 159 9.34 11.69 4.35
C MET A 159 8.73 13.08 4.49
N GLU A 160 9.38 14.14 4.02
CA GLU A 160 8.80 15.49 3.96
C GLU A 160 7.54 15.55 3.10
N ARG A 161 7.54 14.88 1.94
CA ARG A 161 6.37 14.83 1.07
C ARG A 161 5.23 14.05 1.72
N PHE A 162 5.52 12.94 2.35
CA PHE A 162 4.53 12.17 3.11
C PHE A 162 3.97 12.97 4.29
N TYR A 163 4.80 13.73 5.01
CA TYR A 163 4.34 14.63 6.06
C TYR A 163 3.28 15.62 5.54
N ARG A 164 3.47 16.17 4.34
CA ARG A 164 2.54 17.13 3.74
C ARG A 164 1.19 16.54 3.38
N ILE A 165 1.11 15.24 3.07
CA ILE A 165 -0.13 14.56 2.67
C ILE A 165 -0.73 13.67 3.77
N LEU A 166 -0.06 13.53 4.89
CA LEU A 166 -0.56 12.75 6.03
C LEU A 166 -1.42 13.64 6.95
N ASN A 167 -2.55 13.11 7.41
CA ASN A 167 -3.39 13.74 8.44
C ASN A 167 -2.64 13.78 9.79
N LYS A 168 -3.12 14.60 10.73
CA LYS A 168 -2.48 14.82 12.03
C LYS A 168 -2.25 13.52 12.82
N GLU A 169 -3.24 12.65 12.89
CA GLU A 169 -3.17 11.34 13.56
C GLU A 169 -2.71 10.22 12.63
N GLY A 170 -2.27 10.57 11.42
CA GLY A 170 -1.95 9.59 10.39
C GLY A 170 -0.68 8.80 10.69
N ARG A 171 -0.60 7.62 10.07
CA ARG A 171 0.53 6.69 10.25
C ARG A 171 1.15 6.30 8.91
N ILE A 172 2.49 6.17 8.91
CA ILE A 172 3.25 5.60 7.80
C ILE A 172 3.73 4.21 8.22
N TYR A 173 3.51 3.23 7.34
CA TYR A 173 3.97 1.86 7.51
C TYR A 173 5.01 1.52 6.44
N PRO A 174 6.31 1.48 6.79
CA PRO A 174 7.37 1.03 5.90
C PRO A 174 7.41 -0.50 5.84
N GLY A 175 8.06 -1.06 4.83
CA GLY A 175 8.41 -2.48 4.81
C GLY A 175 9.53 -2.81 5.80
N LYS A 176 9.64 -4.07 6.19
CA LYS A 176 10.64 -4.53 7.18
C LYS A 176 12.08 -4.24 6.77
N SER A 177 12.36 -4.17 5.47
CA SER A 177 13.70 -3.89 4.94
C SER A 177 13.95 -2.41 4.69
N ASP A 178 12.94 -1.55 4.83
CA ASP A 178 13.10 -0.12 4.61
C ASP A 178 13.77 0.54 5.81
N LEU A 179 14.86 1.24 5.55
CA LEU A 179 15.56 2.07 6.53
C LEU A 179 15.04 3.51 6.44
N VAL A 180 14.07 3.82 7.30
CA VAL A 180 13.48 5.17 7.37
C VAL A 180 14.45 6.10 8.11
N PRO A 181 14.80 7.28 7.54
CA PRO A 181 15.67 8.23 8.21
C PRO A 181 14.98 8.86 9.42
N GLU A 182 15.76 9.21 10.43
CA GLU A 182 15.30 10.07 11.51
C GLU A 182 15.01 11.46 10.95
N THR A 183 13.85 12.00 11.27
CA THR A 183 13.43 13.35 10.87
C THR A 183 12.67 14.01 12.02
N ALA A 184 12.64 15.33 12.04
CA ALA A 184 11.80 16.08 12.99
C ALA A 184 10.29 15.95 12.72
N TYR A 185 9.91 15.35 11.61
CA TYR A 185 8.52 15.25 11.16
C TYR A 185 7.76 14.05 11.73
N PHE A 186 8.49 12.99 12.12
CA PHE A 186 7.91 11.73 12.50
C PHE A 186 8.53 11.11 13.74
N GLU A 187 7.68 10.53 14.57
CA GLU A 187 8.07 9.70 15.69
C GLU A 187 7.93 8.22 15.32
N LYS A 188 8.98 7.45 15.62
CA LYS A 188 8.99 6.00 15.41
C LYS A 188 8.26 5.30 16.54
N ASN A 189 7.31 4.46 16.17
CA ASN A 189 6.50 3.69 17.11
C ASN A 189 6.53 2.20 16.78
N PHE A 190 6.10 1.38 17.73
CA PHE A 190 6.05 -0.07 17.63
C PHE A 190 4.64 -0.57 17.97
N SER A 191 4.19 -1.57 17.20
CA SER A 191 2.94 -2.27 17.43
C SER A 191 3.14 -3.78 17.26
N ALA A 192 2.08 -4.57 17.44
CA ALA A 192 2.12 -6.00 17.18
C ALA A 192 2.47 -6.33 15.72
N GLY A 193 2.11 -5.45 14.78
CA GLY A 193 2.41 -5.58 13.35
C GLY A 193 3.80 -5.13 12.95
N GLY A 194 4.57 -4.51 13.85
CA GLY A 194 5.91 -4.00 13.59
C GLY A 194 6.06 -2.51 13.81
N VAL A 195 6.88 -1.88 12.99
CA VAL A 195 7.18 -0.44 13.08
C VAL A 195 6.19 0.39 12.27
N TYR A 196 5.76 1.49 12.84
CA TYR A 196 5.08 2.57 12.12
C TYR A 196 5.62 3.94 12.57
N TYR A 197 5.35 4.94 11.79
CA TYR A 197 5.73 6.32 12.06
C TYR A 197 4.48 7.17 12.15
N SER A 198 4.34 7.93 13.25
CA SER A 198 3.28 8.92 13.43
C SER A 198 3.81 10.33 13.22
N LYS A 199 2.93 11.19 12.76
CA LYS A 199 3.24 12.59 12.54
C LYS A 199 3.49 13.30 13.88
N VAL A 200 4.59 14.07 13.96
CA VAL A 200 4.84 14.97 15.09
C VAL A 200 4.11 16.29 14.83
N ASP A 201 3.47 16.84 15.86
CA ASP A 201 2.75 18.14 15.81
C ASP A 201 3.68 19.34 15.70
#